data_cff78746f4b2abcfea6c8cdcf1bd791b
#
_entry.id   cff78746f4b2abcfea6c8cdcf1bd791b
#
_cell.length_a   1.000
_cell.length_b   1.000
_cell.length_c   1.000
_cell.angle_alpha   90.00
_cell.angle_beta   90.00
_cell.angle_gamma   90.00
#
_symmetry.space_group_name_H-M   'P 1'
#
loop_
_entity.id
_entity.type
_entity.pdbx_description
1 polymer ?
#
loop_
_entity_poly.entity_id
_entity_poly.type
_entity_poly.pdbx_seq_one_letter_code
_entity_poly.pdbx_strand_id
1 'polypeptide(L)'
;MTKLNSFQSFALNDDGCLVNIKDADTSNGQHYYCPNCQNEMITKRGKKRQWHFAHKVEKCSYDKYLHSIAEIMIMDWFNRKQHIMLHMKNYNKCSNYVNCSFYNDIDCKSEITASYDLKSFYPRCVKEHKYRNFIADLYCSYKGSSDLPIFIEIYVTHKCSPEKIKSGIRIIEISIQSEEDIFSIIKSSSLIEGDHVQLYNFKRKDNLLNTFPPLSLHKYILYNSFKSFVDFKRFNCKNYDRIRKGIFEISIPDNFLSYACKNNDFYLTGKVRAYLEGLIKKDCHLCKHKSNSSYDTCICTLHKESQIPCLYTDASKCSDFKENTIEIYEINEFLNTLIDNGLVDIWKSDIITSS
;
A
#
# COMPACT_ATOMS: atom_id res chain seq x y z
N MET A 1 -5.51 -7.51 -24.98
CA MET A 1 -5.31 -8.69 -24.11
C MET A 1 -5.27 -9.90 -25.02
N THR A 2 -4.07 -10.46 -25.25
CA THR A 2 -3.88 -11.69 -25.99
C THR A 2 -4.52 -12.83 -25.19
N LYS A 3 -5.48 -13.56 -25.77
CA LYS A 3 -5.99 -14.81 -25.20
C LYS A 3 -4.79 -15.72 -24.95
N LEU A 4 -4.37 -15.88 -23.69
CA LEU A 4 -3.47 -16.96 -23.32
C LEU A 4 -4.11 -18.29 -23.81
N ASN A 5 -3.28 -19.13 -24.42
CA ASN A 5 -3.69 -20.43 -24.94
C ASN A 5 -4.28 -21.28 -23.80
N SER A 6 -5.58 -21.39 -23.76
CA SER A 6 -6.33 -22.15 -22.75
C SER A 6 -6.38 -23.65 -23.09
N PHE A 7 -5.18 -24.30 -23.23
CA PHE A 7 -5.10 -25.74 -23.44
C PHE A 7 -5.17 -26.48 -22.11
N GLN A 8 -6.02 -27.48 -22.01
CA GLN A 8 -6.18 -28.31 -20.81
C GLN A 8 -5.18 -29.47 -20.88
N SER A 9 -4.11 -29.39 -20.07
CA SER A 9 -3.05 -30.39 -20.09
C SER A 9 -3.30 -31.58 -19.17
N PHE A 10 -4.36 -31.54 -18.35
CA PHE A 10 -4.68 -32.58 -17.38
C PHE A 10 -6.12 -33.09 -17.49
N ALA A 11 -6.31 -34.37 -17.19
CA ALA A 11 -7.60 -35.01 -17.03
C ALA A 11 -7.53 -36.08 -15.95
N LEU A 12 -8.67 -36.52 -15.42
CA LEU A 12 -8.76 -37.69 -14.57
C LEU A 12 -8.87 -38.96 -15.43
N ASN A 13 -8.15 -40.02 -15.07
CA ASN A 13 -8.32 -41.32 -15.67
C ASN A 13 -9.49 -42.08 -15.02
N ASP A 14 -9.74 -43.33 -15.45
CA ASP A 14 -10.80 -44.19 -14.92
C ASP A 14 -10.64 -44.46 -13.41
N ASP A 15 -9.42 -44.41 -12.86
CA ASP A 15 -9.13 -44.58 -11.41
C ASP A 15 -9.30 -43.25 -10.64
N GLY A 16 -9.70 -42.16 -11.28
CA GLY A 16 -9.80 -40.81 -10.68
C GLY A 16 -8.45 -40.14 -10.41
N CYS A 17 -7.36 -40.65 -10.98
CA CYS A 17 -6.04 -40.04 -10.86
C CYS A 17 -5.82 -38.96 -11.92
N LEU A 18 -5.19 -37.85 -11.52
CA LEU A 18 -4.86 -36.76 -12.42
C LEU A 18 -3.70 -37.17 -13.33
N VAL A 19 -3.91 -37.13 -14.65
CA VAL A 19 -2.93 -37.55 -15.66
C VAL A 19 -2.61 -36.37 -16.58
N ASN A 20 -1.33 -36.15 -16.87
CA ASN A 20 -0.89 -35.17 -17.88
C ASN A 20 -1.10 -35.74 -19.29
N ILE A 21 -1.44 -34.89 -20.26
CA ILE A 21 -1.63 -35.30 -21.68
C ILE A 21 -0.41 -36.01 -22.27
N LYS A 22 0.80 -35.74 -21.76
CA LYS A 22 2.03 -36.39 -22.23
C LYS A 22 2.10 -37.84 -21.80
N ASP A 23 1.51 -38.15 -20.65
CA ASP A 23 1.53 -39.49 -20.02
C ASP A 23 0.24 -40.27 -20.29
N ALA A 24 -0.74 -39.65 -20.97
CA ALA A 24 -2.01 -40.30 -21.24
C ALA A 24 -1.82 -41.51 -22.16
N ASP A 25 -2.38 -42.67 -21.79
CA ASP A 25 -2.40 -43.87 -22.60
C ASP A 25 -3.56 -43.79 -23.61
N THR A 26 -3.27 -43.94 -24.89
CA THR A 26 -4.26 -43.95 -25.97
C THR A 26 -4.48 -45.33 -26.56
N SER A 27 -3.74 -46.36 -26.11
CA SER A 27 -3.72 -47.70 -26.70
C SER A 27 -4.70 -48.68 -26.07
N ASN A 28 -5.05 -48.50 -24.77
CA ASN A 28 -5.77 -49.50 -23.97
C ASN A 28 -7.24 -49.16 -23.69
N GLY A 29 -7.89 -48.28 -24.50
CA GLY A 29 -9.31 -47.95 -24.27
C GLY A 29 -9.58 -47.15 -22.99
N GLN A 30 -8.55 -46.56 -22.37
CA GLN A 30 -8.69 -45.75 -21.18
C GLN A 30 -9.47 -44.46 -21.47
N HIS A 31 -10.43 -44.11 -20.61
CA HIS A 31 -11.22 -42.89 -20.69
C HIS A 31 -10.59 -41.80 -19.81
N TYR A 32 -10.82 -40.55 -20.22
CA TYR A 32 -10.36 -39.39 -19.50
C TYR A 32 -11.52 -38.45 -19.22
N TYR A 33 -11.54 -37.85 -18.04
CA TYR A 33 -12.64 -37.03 -17.57
C TYR A 33 -12.15 -35.66 -17.08
N CYS A 34 -12.95 -34.63 -17.30
CA CYS A 34 -12.65 -33.28 -16.82
C CYS A 34 -12.69 -33.24 -15.28
N PRO A 35 -11.66 -32.73 -14.61
CA PRO A 35 -11.65 -32.62 -13.15
C PRO A 35 -12.79 -31.81 -12.55
N ASN A 36 -13.35 -30.86 -13.32
CA ASN A 36 -14.48 -30.01 -12.86
C ASN A 36 -15.85 -30.64 -13.16
N CYS A 37 -16.15 -30.94 -14.41
CA CYS A 37 -17.50 -31.32 -14.81
C CYS A 37 -17.70 -32.82 -14.97
N GLN A 38 -16.68 -33.62 -14.79
CA GLN A 38 -16.68 -35.10 -14.91
C GLN A 38 -17.09 -35.61 -16.30
N ASN A 39 -17.22 -34.73 -17.30
CA ASN A 39 -17.51 -35.12 -18.66
C ASN A 39 -16.27 -35.71 -19.32
N GLU A 40 -16.50 -36.67 -20.21
CA GLU A 40 -15.44 -37.33 -20.98
C GLU A 40 -14.68 -36.34 -21.86
N MET A 41 -13.38 -36.50 -21.87
CA MET A 41 -12.41 -35.73 -22.67
C MET A 41 -11.67 -36.64 -23.65
N ILE A 42 -11.33 -36.07 -24.80
CA ILE A 42 -10.50 -36.74 -25.81
C ILE A 42 -9.11 -36.15 -25.86
N THR A 43 -8.13 -37.00 -26.13
CA THR A 43 -6.74 -36.57 -26.33
C THR A 43 -6.55 -35.92 -27.71
N LYS A 44 -5.96 -34.74 -27.74
CA LYS A 44 -5.58 -34.03 -29.00
C LYS A 44 -4.06 -33.95 -29.08
N ARG A 45 -3.44 -34.88 -29.84
CA ARG A 45 -1.97 -35.01 -29.98
C ARG A 45 -1.51 -34.79 -31.42
N GLY A 46 -1.98 -33.74 -32.05
CA GLY A 46 -1.60 -33.38 -33.43
C GLY A 46 -0.21 -32.76 -33.52
N LYS A 47 0.40 -32.80 -34.72
CA LYS A 47 1.76 -32.25 -35.01
C LYS A 47 1.81 -30.71 -35.02
N LYS A 48 0.66 -30.04 -35.20
CA LYS A 48 0.62 -28.56 -35.42
C LYS A 48 0.23 -27.74 -34.18
N ARG A 49 -0.38 -28.36 -33.18
CA ARG A 49 -0.86 -27.67 -31.96
C ARG A 49 -0.32 -28.37 -30.74
N GLN A 50 -0.22 -27.62 -29.64
CA GLN A 50 0.12 -28.17 -28.33
C GLN A 50 -0.84 -29.32 -27.97
N TRP A 51 -0.32 -30.39 -27.42
CA TRP A 51 -1.12 -31.53 -26.96
C TRP A 51 -1.98 -31.11 -25.79
N HIS A 52 -3.25 -31.49 -25.82
CA HIS A 52 -4.23 -31.14 -24.77
C HIS A 52 -5.39 -32.12 -24.74
N PHE A 53 -6.11 -32.11 -23.65
CA PHE A 53 -7.42 -32.74 -23.56
C PHE A 53 -8.50 -31.77 -24.01
N ALA A 54 -9.53 -32.27 -24.70
CA ALA A 54 -10.67 -31.47 -25.13
C ALA A 54 -11.96 -32.20 -24.76
N HIS A 55 -12.96 -31.47 -24.29
CA HIS A 55 -14.29 -32.03 -24.05
C HIS A 55 -14.91 -32.56 -25.35
N LYS A 56 -15.59 -33.70 -25.25
CA LYS A 56 -16.43 -34.21 -26.36
C LYS A 56 -17.58 -33.26 -26.60
N VAL A 57 -18.16 -32.71 -25.54
CA VAL A 57 -19.24 -31.71 -25.59
C VAL A 57 -18.83 -30.58 -24.67
N GLU A 58 -18.75 -29.33 -25.17
CA GLU A 58 -18.34 -28.16 -24.41
C GLU A 58 -19.36 -27.84 -23.32
N LYS A 59 -18.99 -28.06 -22.05
CA LYS A 59 -19.87 -27.83 -20.89
C LYS A 59 -19.23 -27.05 -19.73
N CYS A 60 -17.92 -26.86 -19.70
CA CYS A 60 -17.30 -26.04 -18.65
C CYS A 60 -16.24 -25.07 -19.21
N SER A 61 -16.11 -23.92 -18.55
CA SER A 61 -15.10 -22.93 -18.90
C SER A 61 -13.69 -23.42 -18.47
N TYR A 62 -12.66 -22.85 -19.12
CA TYR A 62 -11.27 -23.08 -18.73
C TYR A 62 -11.00 -22.68 -17.28
N ASP A 63 -11.61 -21.60 -16.81
CA ASP A 63 -11.44 -21.11 -15.44
C ASP A 63 -11.91 -22.14 -14.39
N LYS A 64 -13.06 -22.78 -14.61
CA LYS A 64 -13.55 -23.84 -13.73
C LYS A 64 -12.65 -25.06 -13.74
N TYR A 65 -12.17 -25.44 -14.93
CA TYR A 65 -11.17 -26.51 -15.07
C TYR A 65 -9.88 -26.15 -14.29
N LEU A 66 -9.36 -24.93 -14.50
CA LEU A 66 -8.14 -24.44 -13.86
C LEU A 66 -8.26 -24.44 -12.32
N HIS A 67 -9.40 -23.99 -11.81
CA HIS A 67 -9.70 -24.03 -10.38
C HIS A 67 -9.62 -25.46 -9.83
N SER A 68 -10.29 -26.42 -10.49
CA SER A 68 -10.33 -27.81 -10.03
C SER A 68 -8.98 -28.51 -10.07
N ILE A 69 -8.15 -28.29 -11.10
CA ILE A 69 -6.79 -28.86 -11.11
C ILE A 69 -5.88 -28.22 -10.08
N ALA A 70 -6.03 -26.92 -9.84
CA ALA A 70 -5.28 -26.23 -8.80
C ALA A 70 -5.58 -26.80 -7.41
N GLU A 71 -6.85 -27.02 -7.08
CA GLU A 71 -7.24 -27.68 -5.81
C GLU A 71 -6.58 -29.05 -5.65
N ILE A 72 -6.67 -29.90 -6.69
CA ILE A 72 -6.11 -31.25 -6.64
C ILE A 72 -4.59 -31.22 -6.48
N MET A 73 -3.91 -30.43 -7.30
CA MET A 73 -2.45 -30.40 -7.34
C MET A 73 -1.86 -29.73 -6.10
N ILE A 74 -2.47 -28.65 -5.60
CA ILE A 74 -2.00 -27.94 -4.41
C ILE A 74 -2.29 -28.79 -3.15
N MET A 75 -3.44 -29.48 -3.08
CA MET A 75 -3.71 -30.42 -2.00
C MET A 75 -2.67 -31.55 -1.95
N ASP A 76 -2.38 -32.17 -3.08
CA ASP A 76 -1.41 -33.24 -3.18
C ASP A 76 0.01 -32.76 -2.80
N TRP A 77 0.41 -31.60 -3.34
CA TRP A 77 1.66 -30.93 -2.98
C TRP A 77 1.74 -30.65 -1.47
N PHE A 78 0.68 -30.05 -0.89
CA PHE A 78 0.63 -29.75 0.53
C PHE A 78 0.79 -31.03 1.37
N ASN A 79 0.08 -32.09 1.01
CA ASN A 79 0.09 -33.35 1.79
C ASN A 79 1.42 -34.14 1.68
N ARG A 80 2.10 -34.07 0.53
CA ARG A 80 3.37 -34.80 0.31
C ARG A 80 4.60 -34.06 0.85
N LYS A 81 4.58 -32.74 0.92
CA LYS A 81 5.74 -31.98 1.43
C LYS A 81 5.91 -32.16 2.94
N GLN A 82 7.14 -32.31 3.38
CA GLN A 82 7.50 -32.36 4.79
C GLN A 82 7.52 -30.96 5.43
N HIS A 83 7.95 -29.96 4.66
CA HIS A 83 8.03 -28.56 5.07
C HIS A 83 7.42 -27.67 4.00
N ILE A 84 6.63 -26.70 4.44
CA ILE A 84 6.11 -25.62 3.57
C ILE A 84 6.27 -24.32 4.34
N MET A 85 7.19 -23.49 3.85
CA MET A 85 7.46 -22.19 4.46
C MET A 85 6.44 -21.15 4.01
N LEU A 86 5.76 -20.52 4.95
CA LEU A 86 4.96 -19.32 4.71
C LEU A 86 5.82 -18.10 5.04
N HIS A 87 6.12 -17.31 4.03
CA HIS A 87 6.82 -16.03 4.18
C HIS A 87 5.80 -14.91 4.23
N MET A 88 5.65 -14.30 5.40
CA MET A 88 4.67 -13.27 5.68
C MET A 88 5.35 -11.92 5.87
N LYS A 89 4.79 -10.87 5.30
CA LYS A 89 5.26 -9.50 5.47
C LYS A 89 4.92 -8.99 6.87
N ASN A 90 5.94 -8.60 7.61
CA ASN A 90 5.84 -7.83 8.83
C ASN A 90 6.60 -6.51 8.64
N TYR A 91 6.54 -5.63 9.62
CA TYR A 91 7.19 -4.33 9.51
C TYR A 91 7.97 -3.96 10.76
N ASN A 92 9.15 -3.40 10.54
CA ASN A 92 9.76 -2.55 11.53
C ASN A 92 9.14 -1.16 11.41
N LYS A 93 8.69 -0.60 12.51
CA LYS A 93 8.10 0.75 12.58
C LYS A 93 8.84 1.59 13.61
N CYS A 94 8.90 2.89 13.37
CA CYS A 94 9.40 3.81 14.38
C CYS A 94 8.58 3.68 15.68
N SER A 95 9.24 3.60 16.82
CA SER A 95 8.60 3.42 18.13
C SER A 95 7.59 4.52 18.48
N ASN A 96 7.76 5.72 17.92
CA ASN A 96 6.86 6.86 18.14
C ASN A 96 5.73 6.95 17.11
N TYR A 97 5.52 5.93 16.29
CA TYR A 97 4.60 5.97 15.13
C TYR A 97 3.16 6.40 15.49
N VAL A 98 2.69 6.08 16.68
CA VAL A 98 1.31 6.40 17.11
C VAL A 98 1.12 7.89 17.37
N ASN A 99 2.16 8.56 17.91
CA ASN A 99 2.07 9.95 18.39
C ASN A 99 2.90 10.93 17.54
N CYS A 100 3.42 10.49 16.39
CA CYS A 100 4.27 11.31 15.55
C CYS A 100 3.47 11.94 14.41
N SER A 101 3.36 13.27 14.39
CA SER A 101 2.69 14.01 13.31
C SER A 101 3.36 13.86 11.94
N PHE A 102 4.60 13.36 11.89
CA PHE A 102 5.39 13.17 10.66
C PHE A 102 5.59 11.71 10.29
N TYR A 103 4.87 10.79 10.98
CA TYR A 103 4.98 9.37 10.63
C TYR A 103 4.52 9.14 9.19
N ASN A 104 5.33 8.46 8.42
CA ASN A 104 4.99 8.01 7.07
C ASN A 104 5.59 6.62 6.81
N ASP A 105 5.00 5.89 5.89
CA ASP A 105 5.40 4.52 5.57
C ASP A 105 6.70 4.42 4.76
N ILE A 106 7.21 5.54 4.22
CA ILE A 106 8.45 5.56 3.43
C ILE A 106 9.68 5.61 4.34
N ASP A 107 9.71 6.58 5.26
CA ASP A 107 10.89 6.87 6.07
C ASP A 107 10.85 6.20 7.45
N CYS A 108 9.65 5.88 7.95
CA CYS A 108 9.43 5.42 9.32
C CYS A 108 9.03 3.95 9.42
N LYS A 109 9.06 3.23 8.29
CA LYS A 109 8.68 1.82 8.18
C LYS A 109 9.62 1.10 7.24
N SER A 110 9.95 -0.14 7.56
CA SER A 110 10.67 -1.03 6.64
C SER A 110 10.05 -2.42 6.67
N GLU A 111 9.91 -3.05 5.50
CA GLU A 111 9.40 -4.40 5.38
C GLU A 111 10.42 -5.40 5.90
N ILE A 112 9.96 -6.39 6.65
CA ILE A 112 10.70 -7.56 7.07
C ILE A 112 9.89 -8.81 6.79
N THR A 113 10.55 -9.94 6.54
CA THR A 113 9.89 -11.21 6.30
C THR A 113 9.91 -12.08 7.55
N ALA A 114 8.74 -12.50 8.00
CA ALA A 114 8.62 -13.55 9.00
C ALA A 114 8.32 -14.88 8.31
N SER A 115 9.02 -15.93 8.70
CA SER A 115 8.91 -17.26 8.08
C SER A 115 8.37 -18.27 9.08
N TYR A 116 7.36 -19.04 8.65
CA TYR A 116 6.70 -20.07 9.46
C TYR A 116 6.57 -21.35 8.66
N ASP A 117 6.93 -22.47 9.25
CA ASP A 117 6.67 -23.79 8.64
C ASP A 117 5.22 -24.20 8.89
N LEU A 118 4.39 -24.15 7.85
CA LEU A 118 2.98 -24.53 7.93
C LEU A 118 2.80 -25.97 8.37
N LYS A 119 3.65 -26.90 7.91
CA LYS A 119 3.56 -28.32 8.22
C LYS A 119 3.80 -28.62 9.70
N SER A 120 4.53 -27.74 10.39
CA SER A 120 4.69 -27.83 11.83
C SER A 120 3.38 -27.71 12.62
N PHE A 121 2.38 -27.05 12.05
CA PHE A 121 1.09 -26.76 12.69
C PHE A 121 -0.10 -27.41 11.97
N TYR A 122 -0.01 -27.59 10.66
CA TYR A 122 -1.07 -28.07 9.77
C TYR A 122 -0.56 -29.26 8.96
N PRO A 123 -0.64 -30.49 9.51
CA PRO A 123 -0.02 -31.66 8.88
C PRO A 123 -0.70 -32.08 7.58
N ARG A 124 -2.00 -31.82 7.44
CA ARG A 124 -2.82 -32.23 6.29
C ARG A 124 -3.81 -31.17 5.88
N CYS A 125 -4.17 -31.16 4.59
CA CYS A 125 -5.32 -30.46 4.07
C CYS A 125 -6.25 -31.41 3.30
N VAL A 126 -7.54 -31.05 3.23
CA VAL A 126 -8.59 -31.78 2.51
C VAL A 126 -9.37 -30.80 1.65
N LYS A 127 -9.90 -31.30 0.53
CA LYS A 127 -10.65 -30.51 -0.45
C LYS A 127 -12.11 -30.32 -0.01
N GLU A 128 -12.70 -29.15 -0.35
CA GLU A 128 -14.13 -28.84 -0.24
C GLU A 128 -14.73 -29.14 1.15
N HIS A 129 -14.00 -28.77 2.21
CA HIS A 129 -14.45 -29.06 3.57
C HIS A 129 -15.33 -27.92 4.11
N LYS A 130 -16.52 -28.30 4.62
CA LYS A 130 -17.40 -27.38 5.33
C LYS A 130 -16.93 -27.15 6.75
N TYR A 131 -16.67 -25.90 7.09
CA TYR A 131 -16.34 -25.48 8.45
C TYR A 131 -17.19 -24.26 8.83
N ARG A 132 -17.99 -24.38 9.89
CA ARG A 132 -19.04 -23.42 10.24
C ARG A 132 -19.97 -23.16 9.05
N ASN A 133 -20.11 -21.90 8.62
CA ASN A 133 -20.97 -21.50 7.51
C ASN A 133 -20.23 -21.39 6.16
N PHE A 134 -18.97 -21.82 6.11
CA PHE A 134 -18.12 -21.68 4.93
C PHE A 134 -17.66 -23.04 4.39
N ILE A 135 -17.44 -23.09 3.09
CA ILE A 135 -16.77 -24.21 2.43
C ILE A 135 -15.40 -23.68 1.99
N ALA A 136 -14.33 -24.33 2.42
CA ALA A 136 -12.97 -24.03 1.98
C ALA A 136 -12.65 -24.82 0.72
N ASP A 137 -11.97 -24.24 -0.26
CA ASP A 137 -11.42 -24.99 -1.38
C ASP A 137 -10.46 -26.06 -0.84
N LEU A 138 -9.52 -25.65 0.03
CA LEU A 138 -8.68 -26.57 0.80
C LEU A 138 -8.70 -26.18 2.30
N TYR A 139 -9.06 -27.13 3.13
CA TYR A 139 -9.12 -26.98 4.59
C TYR A 139 -7.90 -27.64 5.24
N CYS A 140 -7.10 -26.86 5.94
CA CYS A 140 -5.93 -27.34 6.68
C CYS A 140 -6.26 -27.40 8.18
N SER A 141 -6.31 -28.63 8.73
CA SER A 141 -6.60 -28.84 10.15
C SER A 141 -5.39 -28.54 11.02
N TYR A 142 -5.61 -27.84 12.13
CA TYR A 142 -4.57 -27.58 13.13
C TYR A 142 -4.32 -28.86 13.97
N LYS A 143 -3.05 -29.15 14.26
CA LYS A 143 -2.65 -30.34 15.03
C LYS A 143 -2.89 -30.27 16.54
N GLY A 144 -3.08 -29.04 17.06
CA GLY A 144 -3.32 -28.79 18.49
C GLY A 144 -4.78 -28.93 18.89
N SER A 145 -5.06 -28.76 20.19
CA SER A 145 -6.41 -28.87 20.77
C SER A 145 -7.33 -27.71 20.42
N SER A 146 -6.81 -26.61 19.92
CA SER A 146 -7.59 -25.42 19.51
C SER A 146 -8.12 -25.59 18.08
N ASP A 147 -9.38 -25.18 17.87
CA ASP A 147 -10.01 -25.14 16.55
C ASP A 147 -9.58 -23.91 15.78
N LEU A 148 -8.39 -23.95 15.18
CA LEU A 148 -7.74 -22.85 14.46
C LEU A 148 -7.29 -23.28 13.06
N PRO A 149 -8.24 -23.59 12.14
CA PRO A 149 -7.88 -24.02 10.79
C PRO A 149 -7.25 -22.89 9.97
N ILE A 150 -6.63 -23.27 8.84
CA ILE A 150 -6.33 -22.39 7.73
C ILE A 150 -7.14 -22.84 6.53
N PHE A 151 -7.74 -21.90 5.82
CA PHE A 151 -8.28 -22.11 4.48
C PHE A 151 -7.22 -21.73 3.45
N ILE A 152 -7.02 -22.58 2.44
CA ILE A 152 -6.32 -22.18 1.22
C ILE A 152 -7.41 -22.03 0.16
N GLU A 153 -7.57 -20.82 -0.35
CA GLU A 153 -8.58 -20.46 -1.35
C GLU A 153 -7.89 -20.24 -2.70
N ILE A 154 -8.47 -20.77 -3.75
CA ILE A 154 -7.94 -20.67 -5.11
C ILE A 154 -8.68 -19.55 -5.86
N TYR A 155 -7.97 -18.49 -6.16
CA TYR A 155 -8.51 -17.35 -6.88
C TYR A 155 -8.18 -17.46 -8.37
N VAL A 156 -9.16 -17.80 -9.20
CA VAL A 156 -9.07 -17.75 -10.68
C VAL A 156 -9.83 -16.54 -11.21
N THR A 157 -11.13 -16.47 -10.93
CA THR A 157 -12.02 -15.39 -11.40
C THR A 157 -12.62 -14.57 -10.26
N HIS A 158 -12.85 -15.17 -9.11
CA HIS A 158 -13.50 -14.55 -7.97
C HIS A 158 -12.62 -14.65 -6.73
N LYS A 159 -12.34 -13.50 -6.13
CA LYS A 159 -11.63 -13.40 -4.85
C LYS A 159 -12.48 -13.98 -3.71
N CYS A 160 -11.82 -14.30 -2.63
CA CYS A 160 -12.47 -14.69 -1.38
C CYS A 160 -13.53 -13.68 -0.97
N SER A 161 -14.72 -14.13 -0.56
CA SER A 161 -15.83 -13.24 -0.24
C SER A 161 -15.54 -12.39 1.01
N PRO A 162 -16.06 -11.14 1.07
CA PRO A 162 -15.89 -10.28 2.23
C PRO A 162 -16.38 -10.91 3.54
N GLU A 163 -17.43 -11.72 3.49
CA GLU A 163 -18.00 -12.42 4.64
C GLU A 163 -17.01 -13.46 5.17
N LYS A 164 -16.37 -14.22 4.27
CA LYS A 164 -15.35 -15.20 4.61
C LYS A 164 -14.12 -14.53 5.22
N ILE A 165 -13.67 -13.41 4.65
CA ILE A 165 -12.56 -12.61 5.20
C ILE A 165 -12.90 -12.07 6.60
N LYS A 166 -14.11 -11.53 6.81
CA LYS A 166 -14.55 -11.01 8.12
C LYS A 166 -14.79 -12.10 9.17
N SER A 167 -14.80 -13.37 8.80
CA SER A 167 -15.03 -14.49 9.73
C SER A 167 -13.95 -14.67 10.80
N GLY A 168 -12.77 -14.04 10.61
CA GLY A 168 -11.60 -14.22 11.46
C GLY A 168 -10.83 -15.51 11.22
N ILE A 169 -11.28 -16.39 10.30
CA ILE A 169 -10.56 -17.59 9.88
C ILE A 169 -9.31 -17.16 9.09
N ARG A 170 -8.16 -17.79 9.36
CA ARG A 170 -6.94 -17.53 8.59
C ARG A 170 -7.10 -18.07 7.19
N ILE A 171 -6.83 -17.21 6.18
CA ILE A 171 -7.00 -17.58 4.78
C ILE A 171 -5.70 -17.27 4.04
N ILE A 172 -5.24 -18.24 3.25
CA ILE A 172 -4.20 -18.09 2.24
C ILE A 172 -4.92 -18.12 0.89
N GLU A 173 -5.09 -16.96 0.24
CA GLU A 173 -5.66 -16.88 -1.10
C GLU A 173 -4.54 -16.94 -2.13
N ILE A 174 -4.62 -17.88 -3.06
CA ILE A 174 -3.63 -18.10 -4.11
C ILE A 174 -4.24 -17.75 -5.46
N SER A 175 -3.68 -16.75 -6.13
CA SER A 175 -4.09 -16.33 -7.47
C SER A 175 -3.48 -17.23 -8.53
N ILE A 176 -4.33 -17.85 -9.36
CA ILE A 176 -3.96 -18.77 -10.45
C ILE A 176 -4.57 -18.25 -11.75
N GLN A 177 -3.73 -17.96 -12.73
CA GLN A 177 -4.16 -17.51 -14.06
C GLN A 177 -3.87 -18.54 -15.16
N SER A 178 -2.97 -19.49 -14.87
CA SER A 178 -2.51 -20.51 -15.81
C SER A 178 -2.09 -21.80 -15.09
N GLU A 179 -1.91 -22.88 -15.84
CA GLU A 179 -1.32 -24.14 -15.30
C GLU A 179 0.13 -23.91 -14.85
N GLU A 180 0.86 -23.00 -15.46
CA GLU A 180 2.24 -22.65 -15.12
C GLU A 180 2.33 -22.05 -13.70
N ASP A 181 1.32 -21.30 -13.28
CA ASP A 181 1.27 -20.76 -11.91
C ASP A 181 1.16 -21.89 -10.89
N ILE A 182 0.34 -22.90 -11.17
CA ILE A 182 0.24 -24.10 -10.31
C ILE A 182 1.59 -24.79 -10.22
N PHE A 183 2.27 -24.99 -11.36
CA PHE A 183 3.61 -25.61 -11.37
C PHE A 183 4.63 -24.79 -10.59
N SER A 184 4.58 -23.49 -10.66
CA SER A 184 5.48 -22.62 -9.91
C SER A 184 5.32 -22.80 -8.41
N ILE A 185 4.08 -22.96 -7.94
CA ILE A 185 3.76 -23.20 -6.53
C ILE A 185 4.23 -24.59 -6.10
N ILE A 186 3.85 -25.65 -6.83
CA ILE A 186 4.16 -27.02 -6.41
C ILE A 186 5.64 -27.41 -6.51
N LYS A 187 6.41 -26.72 -7.35
CA LYS A 187 7.87 -26.84 -7.40
C LYS A 187 8.53 -26.21 -6.18
N SER A 188 7.96 -25.15 -5.64
CA SER A 188 8.46 -24.48 -4.46
C SER A 188 8.14 -25.29 -3.19
N SER A 189 8.89 -25.02 -2.12
CA SER A 189 8.55 -25.45 -0.76
C SER A 189 8.10 -24.25 0.08
N SER A 190 7.67 -23.17 -0.55
CA SER A 190 7.27 -21.95 0.13
C SER A 190 6.12 -21.23 -0.56
N LEU A 191 5.32 -20.52 0.25
CA LEU A 191 4.33 -19.54 -0.16
C LEU A 191 4.81 -18.17 0.32
N ILE A 192 4.94 -17.22 -0.61
CA ILE A 192 5.47 -15.88 -0.31
C ILE A 192 4.34 -14.88 -0.49
N GLU A 193 4.01 -14.14 0.59
CA GLU A 193 3.00 -13.08 0.53
C GLU A 193 3.41 -11.99 -0.46
N GLY A 194 2.53 -11.69 -1.44
CA GLY A 194 2.77 -10.74 -2.51
C GLY A 194 1.66 -10.79 -3.55
N ASP A 195 2.00 -10.62 -4.83
CA ASP A 195 1.03 -10.49 -5.92
C ASP A 195 0.16 -11.73 -6.12
N HIS A 196 0.71 -12.93 -5.92
CA HIS A 196 0.02 -14.19 -6.12
C HIS A 196 -0.49 -14.85 -4.84
N VAL A 197 -0.03 -14.42 -3.66
CA VAL A 197 -0.44 -14.99 -2.37
C VAL A 197 -0.87 -13.87 -1.44
N GLN A 198 -2.15 -13.85 -1.07
CA GLN A 198 -2.71 -12.91 -0.12
C GLN A 198 -3.03 -13.62 1.20
N LEU A 199 -2.77 -12.95 2.31
CA LEU A 199 -2.98 -13.49 3.66
C LEU A 199 -4.03 -12.67 4.40
N TYR A 200 -5.12 -13.33 4.85
CA TYR A 200 -6.16 -12.70 5.65
C TYR A 200 -6.20 -13.30 7.05
N ASN A 201 -6.43 -12.46 8.05
CA ASN A 201 -6.60 -12.81 9.46
C ASN A 201 -5.38 -13.46 10.13
N PHE A 202 -4.19 -13.31 9.54
CA PHE A 202 -2.94 -13.66 10.19
C PHE A 202 -2.50 -12.56 11.14
N LYS A 203 -2.17 -12.93 12.39
CA LYS A 203 -1.64 -11.97 13.36
C LYS A 203 -0.22 -11.56 12.97
N ARG A 204 -0.03 -10.30 12.66
CA ARG A 204 1.29 -9.73 12.35
C ARG A 204 1.98 -9.31 13.64
N LYS A 205 3.31 -9.46 13.68
CA LYS A 205 4.16 -8.95 14.76
C LYS A 205 5.10 -7.90 14.18
N ASP A 206 4.64 -6.66 14.19
CA ASP A 206 5.51 -5.55 13.83
C ASP A 206 6.49 -5.25 14.96
N ASN A 207 7.73 -4.94 14.62
CA ASN A 207 8.74 -4.53 15.58
C ASN A 207 8.75 -3.01 15.71
N LEU A 208 8.74 -2.52 16.94
CA LEU A 208 8.87 -1.09 17.22
C LEU A 208 10.34 -0.79 17.50
N LEU A 209 10.97 0.03 16.66
CA LEU A 209 12.39 0.34 16.73
C LEU A 209 12.66 1.82 17.01
N ASN A 210 13.61 2.09 17.90
CA ASN A 210 14.12 3.43 18.17
C ASN A 210 15.24 3.86 17.21
N THR A 211 15.67 2.96 16.32
CA THR A 211 16.85 3.11 15.47
C THR A 211 16.58 3.83 14.14
N PHE A 212 15.32 4.12 13.83
CA PHE A 212 15.02 4.91 12.62
C PHE A 212 15.68 6.28 12.70
N PRO A 213 16.37 6.72 11.63
CA PRO A 213 16.96 8.04 11.59
C PRO A 213 15.86 9.10 11.74
N PRO A 214 16.08 10.17 12.51
CA PRO A 214 15.09 11.22 12.63
C PRO A 214 14.95 11.98 11.32
N LEU A 215 13.72 12.30 10.91
CA LEU A 215 13.44 13.12 9.76
C LEU A 215 13.90 14.56 10.02
N SER A 216 14.66 15.14 9.11
CA SER A 216 15.01 16.55 9.12
C SER A 216 13.77 17.39 8.75
N LEU A 217 13.57 18.50 9.48
CA LEU A 217 12.42 19.38 9.33
C LEU A 217 12.85 20.79 8.94
N HIS A 218 12.04 21.42 8.09
CA HIS A 218 12.05 22.87 7.88
C HIS A 218 10.99 23.50 8.76
N LYS A 219 11.30 24.64 9.34
CA LYS A 219 10.39 25.31 10.27
C LYS A 219 10.24 26.77 9.89
N TYR A 220 9.00 27.19 9.56
CA TYR A 220 8.63 28.59 9.50
C TYR A 220 8.25 29.06 10.90
N ILE A 221 8.75 30.22 11.31
CA ILE A 221 8.52 30.79 12.64
C ILE A 221 8.10 32.25 12.49
N LEU A 222 6.94 32.60 13.05
CA LEU A 222 6.48 33.97 13.20
C LEU A 222 6.67 34.39 14.68
N TYR A 223 7.39 35.48 14.90
CA TYR A 223 7.62 36.05 16.23
C TYR A 223 6.60 37.09 16.62
N ASN A 224 6.49 37.39 17.89
CA ASN A 224 5.59 38.42 18.43
C ASN A 224 5.89 39.83 17.85
N SER A 225 7.10 40.08 17.35
CA SER A 225 7.47 41.27 16.62
C SER A 225 6.98 41.32 15.18
N PHE A 226 6.19 40.34 14.73
CA PHE A 226 5.75 40.10 13.34
C PHE A 226 6.89 39.80 12.36
N LYS A 227 8.12 39.67 12.82
CA LYS A 227 9.20 39.12 12.02
C LYS A 227 8.99 37.65 11.80
N SER A 228 9.28 37.17 10.61
CA SER A 228 9.25 35.74 10.30
C SER A 228 10.62 35.24 9.86
N PHE A 229 10.83 33.99 10.07
CA PHE A 229 12.09 33.33 9.75
C PHE A 229 11.83 31.88 9.33
N VAL A 230 12.63 31.34 8.42
CA VAL A 230 12.64 29.91 8.11
C VAL A 230 13.95 29.29 8.58
N ASP A 231 13.85 28.29 9.42
CA ASP A 231 14.97 27.51 9.89
C ASP A 231 15.04 26.18 9.13
N PHE A 232 16.13 25.98 8.41
CA PHE A 232 16.35 24.80 7.59
C PHE A 232 17.21 23.79 8.35
N LYS A 233 16.68 22.57 8.55
CA LYS A 233 17.43 21.40 9.02
C LYS A 233 18.01 21.42 10.44
N ARG A 234 17.72 22.39 11.29
CA ARG A 234 18.10 22.37 12.71
C ARG A 234 17.17 21.52 13.56
N PHE A 235 15.97 21.29 13.06
CA PHE A 235 14.97 20.51 13.74
C PHE A 235 14.82 19.15 13.09
N ASN A 236 14.32 18.20 13.86
CA ASN A 236 13.93 16.90 13.38
C ASN A 236 12.69 16.41 14.14
N CYS A 237 12.08 15.32 13.67
CA CYS A 237 10.85 14.78 14.25
C CYS A 237 10.94 14.42 15.75
N LYS A 238 12.15 14.33 16.33
CA LYS A 238 12.34 14.03 17.75
C LYS A 238 12.46 15.26 18.65
N ASN A 239 12.73 16.44 18.08
CA ASN A 239 13.01 17.64 18.88
C ASN A 239 12.22 18.88 18.48
N TYR A 240 11.41 18.84 17.43
CA TYR A 240 10.68 20.02 16.93
C TYR A 240 9.71 20.64 17.95
N ASP A 241 9.10 19.80 18.80
CA ASP A 241 8.16 20.24 19.84
C ASP A 241 8.83 20.95 21.00
N ARG A 242 10.09 20.59 21.28
CA ARG A 242 10.79 21.03 22.49
C ARG A 242 11.26 22.47 22.40
N ILE A 243 11.28 23.04 21.18
CA ILE A 243 11.85 24.36 20.92
C ILE A 243 10.81 25.19 20.17
N ARG A 244 9.80 25.67 20.90
CA ARG A 244 8.86 26.68 20.40
C ARG A 244 9.44 28.07 20.64
N LYS A 245 9.63 28.85 19.59
CA LYS A 245 10.27 30.17 19.63
C LYS A 245 9.36 31.30 19.18
N GLY A 246 8.36 30.99 18.34
CA GLY A 246 7.44 31.95 17.77
C GLY A 246 6.11 32.01 18.50
N ILE A 247 5.21 32.83 17.97
CA ILE A 247 3.78 32.83 18.30
C ILE A 247 3.00 31.91 17.36
N PHE A 248 3.61 31.58 16.21
CA PHE A 248 3.06 30.68 15.21
C PHE A 248 4.20 29.97 14.48
N GLU A 249 4.08 28.68 14.28
CA GLU A 249 5.11 27.87 13.64
C GLU A 249 4.47 26.82 12.71
N ILE A 250 5.13 26.58 11.55
CA ILE A 250 4.81 25.48 10.65
C ILE A 250 6.05 24.61 10.52
N SER A 251 5.90 23.32 10.71
CA SER A 251 6.99 22.34 10.55
C SER A 251 6.65 21.36 9.43
N ILE A 252 7.62 21.09 8.55
CA ILE A 252 7.46 20.19 7.41
C ILE A 252 8.74 19.36 7.21
N PRO A 253 8.63 18.04 6.91
CA PRO A 253 9.78 17.22 6.57
C PRO A 253 10.49 17.69 5.29
N ASP A 254 11.82 17.57 5.28
CA ASP A 254 12.70 18.00 4.18
C ASP A 254 12.29 17.37 2.82
N ASN A 255 11.94 16.08 2.82
CA ASN A 255 11.52 15.35 1.63
C ASN A 255 10.17 15.83 1.04
N PHE A 256 9.37 16.56 1.81
CA PHE A 256 8.09 17.13 1.34
C PHE A 256 8.17 18.61 1.00
N LEU A 257 9.31 19.26 1.21
CA LEU A 257 9.46 20.69 0.99
C LEU A 257 9.13 21.10 -0.46
N SER A 258 9.57 20.32 -1.44
CA SER A 258 9.30 20.57 -2.87
C SER A 258 7.82 20.46 -3.24
N TYR A 259 7.07 19.70 -2.47
CA TYR A 259 5.62 19.54 -2.62
C TYR A 259 4.83 20.60 -1.81
N ALA A 260 5.45 21.15 -0.75
CA ALA A 260 4.78 22.09 0.16
C ALA A 260 4.82 23.53 -0.31
N CYS A 261 5.60 23.83 -1.34
CA CYS A 261 5.87 25.21 -1.73
C CYS A 261 5.71 25.38 -3.24
N LYS A 262 4.75 26.19 -3.67
CA LYS A 262 4.74 26.69 -5.03
C LYS A 262 6.07 27.47 -5.23
N ASN A 263 6.85 27.06 -6.24
CA ASN A 263 8.19 27.64 -6.52
C ASN A 263 9.22 27.49 -5.37
N ASN A 264 9.10 26.47 -4.51
CA ASN A 264 9.99 26.24 -3.37
C ASN A 264 10.05 27.38 -2.34
N ASP A 265 9.02 28.23 -2.25
CA ASP A 265 8.98 29.34 -1.30
C ASP A 265 8.19 28.99 -0.03
N PHE A 266 8.85 28.27 0.88
CA PHE A 266 8.28 27.89 2.17
C PHE A 266 8.04 29.12 3.08
N TYR A 267 8.82 30.18 2.92
CA TYR A 267 8.63 31.43 3.63
C TYR A 267 7.29 32.08 3.28
N LEU A 268 6.99 32.18 1.98
CA LEU A 268 5.71 32.70 1.51
C LEU A 268 4.54 31.83 1.96
N THR A 269 4.69 30.51 1.91
CA THR A 269 3.69 29.56 2.42
C THR A 269 3.36 29.80 3.88
N GLY A 270 4.38 29.99 4.72
CA GLY A 270 4.21 30.31 6.12
C GLY A 270 3.53 31.67 6.35
N LYS A 271 3.87 32.68 5.55
CA LYS A 271 3.23 33.99 5.60
C LYS A 271 1.77 33.96 5.20
N VAL A 272 1.42 33.25 4.12
CA VAL A 272 0.03 33.06 3.70
C VAL A 272 -0.78 32.42 4.81
N ARG A 273 -0.28 31.37 5.42
CA ARG A 273 -1.02 30.73 6.50
C ARG A 273 -1.16 31.62 7.73
N ALA A 274 -0.12 32.30 8.15
CA ALA A 274 -0.18 33.26 9.26
C ALA A 274 -1.17 34.41 8.99
N TYR A 275 -1.29 34.84 7.74
CA TYR A 275 -2.27 35.83 7.31
C TYR A 275 -3.71 35.31 7.44
N LEU A 276 -3.97 34.12 6.94
CA LEU A 276 -5.30 33.48 7.01
C LEU A 276 -5.72 33.15 8.45
N GLU A 277 -4.77 32.92 9.36
CA GLU A 277 -4.99 32.77 10.79
C GLU A 277 -5.20 34.14 11.51
N GLY A 278 -5.16 35.26 10.75
CA GLY A 278 -5.36 36.61 11.31
C GLY A 278 -4.20 37.17 12.12
N LEU A 279 -3.03 36.49 12.08
CA LEU A 279 -1.82 36.88 12.82
C LEU A 279 -1.04 38.02 12.15
N ILE A 280 -1.19 38.15 10.84
CA ILE A 280 -0.60 39.20 10.00
C ILE A 280 -1.75 39.93 9.29
N LYS A 281 -1.84 41.25 9.38
CA LYS A 281 -2.91 42.01 8.69
C LYS A 281 -2.53 42.44 7.28
N LYS A 282 -1.28 42.86 7.09
CA LYS A 282 -0.73 43.29 5.79
C LYS A 282 0.74 42.90 5.72
N ASP A 283 1.20 42.39 4.57
CA ASP A 283 2.60 42.11 4.32
C ASP A 283 2.89 42.27 2.82
N CYS A 284 4.01 42.88 2.44
CA CYS A 284 4.34 43.14 1.03
C CYS A 284 4.50 41.86 0.20
N HIS A 285 4.87 40.70 0.84
CA HIS A 285 4.91 39.39 0.17
C HIS A 285 3.53 38.91 -0.27
N LEU A 286 2.47 39.40 0.36
CA LEU A 286 1.07 39.06 0.05
C LEU A 286 0.41 40.03 -0.90
N CYS A 287 1.15 41.08 -1.34
CA CYS A 287 0.62 42.14 -2.15
C CYS A 287 0.73 41.82 -3.66
N LYS A 288 -0.32 42.14 -4.44
CA LYS A 288 -0.30 41.97 -5.90
C LYS A 288 0.72 42.86 -6.62
N HIS A 289 1.20 43.92 -5.95
CA HIS A 289 2.22 44.84 -6.47
C HIS A 289 3.65 44.40 -6.19
N LYS A 290 3.88 43.21 -5.62
CA LYS A 290 5.23 42.64 -5.53
C LYS A 290 5.75 42.32 -6.93
N SER A 291 6.98 42.71 -7.23
CA SER A 291 7.64 42.39 -8.50
C SER A 291 8.65 41.25 -8.38
N ASN A 292 9.36 41.21 -7.28
CA ASN A 292 10.32 40.17 -6.97
C ASN A 292 10.33 39.98 -5.47
N SER A 293 10.26 38.72 -5.02
CA SER A 293 10.36 38.39 -3.60
C SER A 293 11.32 37.22 -3.44
N SER A 294 12.27 37.39 -2.55
CA SER A 294 13.08 36.31 -2.02
C SER A 294 12.75 36.15 -0.55
N TYR A 295 13.39 35.19 0.08
CA TYR A 295 13.16 34.74 1.45
C TYR A 295 12.91 35.87 2.50
N ASP A 296 13.60 36.99 2.40
CA ASP A 296 13.51 38.11 3.36
C ASP A 296 13.31 39.49 2.70
N THR A 297 13.25 39.54 1.37
CA THR A 297 13.11 40.77 0.61
C THR A 297 11.92 40.73 -0.35
N CYS A 298 11.25 41.86 -0.45
CA CYS A 298 10.15 42.08 -1.40
C CYS A 298 10.34 43.45 -2.09
N ILE A 299 10.27 43.48 -3.41
CA ILE A 299 10.32 44.72 -4.19
C ILE A 299 8.94 45.07 -4.72
N CYS A 300 8.50 46.30 -4.49
CA CYS A 300 7.20 46.78 -4.93
C CYS A 300 7.27 47.36 -6.36
N THR A 301 6.31 47.00 -7.23
CA THR A 301 6.23 47.56 -8.59
C THR A 301 5.88 49.04 -8.63
N LEU A 302 5.23 49.54 -7.57
CA LEU A 302 4.87 50.96 -7.46
C LEU A 302 6.08 51.84 -7.08
N HIS A 303 7.15 51.26 -6.57
CA HIS A 303 8.38 51.92 -6.14
C HIS A 303 9.59 51.50 -6.97
N LYS A 304 9.41 51.22 -8.25
CA LYS A 304 10.44 50.68 -9.15
C LYS A 304 11.71 51.52 -9.24
N GLU A 305 11.59 52.82 -9.12
CA GLU A 305 12.75 53.74 -9.29
C GLU A 305 13.77 53.62 -8.15
N SER A 306 13.37 53.17 -6.97
CA SER A 306 14.27 53.08 -5.81
C SER A 306 14.97 51.75 -5.62
N GLN A 307 14.44 50.66 -6.19
CA GLN A 307 14.89 49.24 -5.94
C GLN A 307 15.10 48.93 -4.46
N ILE A 308 14.52 49.69 -3.56
CA ILE A 308 14.66 49.50 -2.11
C ILE A 308 13.73 48.36 -1.71
N PRO A 309 14.24 47.33 -1.04
CA PRO A 309 13.40 46.25 -0.53
C PRO A 309 12.40 46.78 0.51
N CYS A 310 11.15 46.37 0.40
CA CYS A 310 10.12 46.66 1.38
C CYS A 310 10.42 45.95 2.70
N LEU A 311 10.28 46.66 3.81
CA LEU A 311 10.30 46.07 5.15
C LEU A 311 8.93 45.51 5.52
N TYR A 312 8.87 44.53 6.42
CA TYR A 312 7.61 43.96 6.89
C TYR A 312 6.66 45.02 7.51
N THR A 313 7.18 46.12 8.00
CA THR A 313 6.40 47.24 8.56
C THR A 313 5.83 48.19 7.49
N ASP A 314 6.31 48.16 6.26
CA ASP A 314 5.91 49.11 5.23
C ASP A 314 4.49 48.84 4.73
N ALA A 315 4.10 47.58 4.63
CA ALA A 315 2.75 47.20 4.22
C ALA A 315 1.66 47.72 5.16
N SER A 316 1.93 47.87 6.45
CA SER A 316 0.96 48.36 7.43
C SER A 316 0.59 49.84 7.17
N LYS A 317 1.51 50.62 6.59
CA LYS A 317 1.35 52.04 6.27
C LYS A 317 0.98 52.28 4.82
N CYS A 318 0.98 51.26 3.98
CA CYS A 318 0.74 51.39 2.55
C CYS A 318 -0.75 51.56 2.23
N SER A 319 -1.11 52.69 1.59
CA SER A 319 -2.47 52.94 1.10
C SER A 319 -2.84 52.10 -0.13
N ASP A 320 -1.85 51.72 -0.90
CA ASP A 320 -2.00 50.96 -2.16
C ASP A 320 -1.89 49.44 -2.00
N PHE A 321 -1.81 48.97 -0.76
CA PHE A 321 -1.80 47.52 -0.50
C PHE A 321 -3.05 46.86 -1.07
N LYS A 322 -2.85 45.88 -1.94
CA LYS A 322 -3.91 45.04 -2.49
C LYS A 322 -3.49 43.59 -2.41
N GLU A 323 -4.32 42.76 -1.79
CA GLU A 323 -4.08 41.34 -1.67
C GLU A 323 -3.89 40.66 -3.03
N ASN A 324 -2.96 39.72 -3.10
CA ASN A 324 -2.86 38.78 -4.21
C ASN A 324 -3.72 37.56 -3.91
N THR A 325 -5.03 37.72 -4.01
CA THR A 325 -6.02 36.68 -3.60
C THR A 325 -5.83 35.37 -4.33
N ILE A 326 -5.41 35.38 -5.59
CA ILE A 326 -5.19 34.18 -6.40
C ILE A 326 -4.02 33.38 -5.81
N GLU A 327 -2.88 34.00 -5.59
CA GLU A 327 -1.69 33.37 -5.06
C GLU A 327 -1.92 32.86 -3.62
N ILE A 328 -2.60 33.65 -2.80
CA ILE A 328 -2.97 33.27 -1.43
C ILE A 328 -3.86 32.01 -1.44
N TYR A 329 -4.87 32.00 -2.31
CA TYR A 329 -5.76 30.84 -2.44
C TYR A 329 -4.99 29.60 -2.89
N GLU A 330 -4.21 29.67 -3.95
CA GLU A 330 -3.48 28.55 -4.50
C GLU A 330 -2.48 27.94 -3.49
N ILE A 331 -1.78 28.79 -2.72
CA ILE A 331 -0.84 28.35 -1.68
C ILE A 331 -1.59 27.67 -0.52
N ASN A 332 -2.74 28.23 -0.12
CA ASN A 332 -3.51 27.67 0.99
C ASN A 332 -4.12 26.30 0.64
N GLU A 333 -4.73 26.19 -0.54
CA GLU A 333 -5.27 24.89 -1.01
C GLU A 333 -4.21 23.81 -1.02
N PHE A 334 -3.02 24.17 -1.50
CA PHE A 334 -1.91 23.24 -1.53
C PHE A 334 -1.46 22.83 -0.11
N LEU A 335 -1.32 23.80 0.81
CA LEU A 335 -0.95 23.54 2.20
C LEU A 335 -1.99 22.67 2.91
N ASN A 336 -3.29 22.92 2.67
CA ASN A 336 -4.37 22.11 3.25
C ASN A 336 -4.27 20.64 2.81
N THR A 337 -3.94 20.37 1.56
CA THR A 337 -3.72 19.00 1.08
C THR A 337 -2.63 18.27 1.89
N LEU A 338 -1.58 18.97 2.30
CA LEU A 338 -0.51 18.38 3.11
C LEU A 338 -0.93 18.21 4.58
N ILE A 339 -1.71 19.13 5.12
CA ILE A 339 -2.27 19.02 6.48
C ILE A 339 -3.19 17.81 6.57
N ASP A 340 -4.10 17.64 5.61
CA ASP A 340 -5.06 16.54 5.55
C ASP A 340 -4.36 15.17 5.45
N ASN A 341 -3.18 15.15 4.85
CA ASN A 341 -2.33 13.96 4.77
C ASN A 341 -1.39 13.78 5.99
N GLY A 342 -1.48 14.64 7.00
CA GLY A 342 -0.67 14.56 8.21
C GLY A 342 0.82 14.83 8.01
N LEU A 343 1.19 15.56 6.94
CA LEU A 343 2.59 15.83 6.58
C LEU A 343 3.11 17.16 7.13
N VAL A 344 2.24 17.96 7.72
CA VAL A 344 2.57 19.31 8.24
C VAL A 344 2.05 19.44 9.66
N ASP A 345 2.89 19.92 10.57
CA ASP A 345 2.48 20.32 11.91
C ASP A 345 2.38 21.86 11.99
N ILE A 346 1.23 22.34 12.45
CA ILE A 346 0.97 23.77 12.67
C ILE A 346 0.74 23.98 14.16
N TRP A 347 1.52 24.88 14.74
CA TRP A 347 1.43 25.25 16.14
C TRP A 347 1.16 26.74 16.30
N LYS A 348 0.28 27.09 17.22
CA LYS A 348 -0.10 28.46 17.59
C LYS A 348 -0.02 28.62 19.11
N SER A 349 0.53 29.71 19.57
CA SER A 349 0.60 30.03 21.00
C SER A 349 -0.77 30.44 21.56
N ASP A 350 -1.13 29.94 22.71
CA ASP A 350 -2.39 30.29 23.42
C ASP A 350 -2.47 31.76 23.82
N ILE A 351 -1.37 32.50 23.79
CA ILE A 351 -1.29 33.90 24.21
C ILE A 351 -2.07 34.84 23.27
N ILE A 352 -2.41 34.39 22.05
CA ILE A 352 -3.04 35.24 21.01
C ILE A 352 -4.57 35.24 21.10
N THR A 353 -5.17 34.36 21.87
CA THR A 353 -6.64 34.23 21.97
C THR A 353 -7.29 35.27 22.89
N SER A 354 -6.56 36.21 23.46
CA SER A 354 -7.02 37.21 24.41
C SER A 354 -6.84 38.68 24.03
N SER A 355 -6.71 39.01 22.73
CA SER A 355 -6.63 40.39 22.26
C SER A 355 -7.58 40.69 21.10
#